data_cfe20458b4ea210cde81b19bb998d6ff
#
_entry.id   cfe20458b4ea210cde81b19bb998d6ff
#
_cell.length_a   1.000
_cell.length_b   1.000
_cell.length_c   1.000
_cell.angle_alpha   90.00
_cell.angle_beta   90.00
_cell.angle_gamma   90.00
#
_symmetry.space_group_name_H-M   'P 1'
#
loop_
_entity.id
_entity.type
_entity.pdbx_description
1 polymer ?
#
loop_
_entity_poly.entity_id
_entity_poly.type
_entity_poly.pdbx_seq_one_letter_code
_entity_poly.pdbx_strand_id
1 'polypeptide(L)'
;LMFDSIDALIKEYESDEYFDDDDDELTLAEKINSVRGIYYNHPFSKSEVTDLINAVKMSKAIDEDKKPDLVERIKTELASSHYKEYTCPIYNTENTDSQGLRENLNTIQQAIGNRQQIAFKFNYYTTEYDLKASQYILRPVLTKRKDTFVSPHFIVADKGRFYMLGCFESDKPRYTEGKKKLCIYRIDLMSDIKIRKIGKSFAAATGANNVNNAVQGNSYERFKNNHLGMSYDTPSTVTLKVRNPYKTGTNNLTFIHDSFGEDYKITTEAYKKEHKLPKNQTDFEIVEVRTSPYGIVNWALQYSDKV
;
A
#
# COMPACT_ATOMS: atom_id res chain seq x y z
N LEU A 1 -8.31 -8.56 35.09
CA LEU A 1 -9.75 -8.66 35.30
C LEU A 1 -10.41 -7.66 34.35
N MET A 2 -11.28 -8.15 33.51
CA MET A 2 -12.00 -7.34 32.52
C MET A 2 -13.42 -7.15 33.05
N PHE A 3 -13.80 -5.94 33.41
CA PHE A 3 -15.16 -5.62 33.89
C PHE A 3 -15.85 -4.77 32.83
N ASP A 4 -17.03 -5.22 32.40
CA ASP A 4 -17.81 -4.54 31.36
C ASP A 4 -18.52 -3.27 31.87
N SER A 5 -18.56 -3.08 33.19
CA SER A 5 -19.10 -1.89 33.84
C SER A 5 -18.65 -1.78 35.30
N ILE A 6 -18.75 -0.57 35.87
CA ILE A 6 -18.51 -0.35 37.30
C ILE A 6 -19.44 -1.22 38.18
N ASP A 7 -20.66 -1.45 37.71
CA ASP A 7 -21.65 -2.30 38.43
C ASP A 7 -21.21 -3.78 38.44
N ALA A 8 -20.54 -4.27 37.37
CA ALA A 8 -20.01 -5.61 37.35
C ALA A 8 -18.82 -5.74 38.32
N LEU A 9 -17.94 -4.72 38.36
CA LEU A 9 -16.86 -4.62 39.33
C LEU A 9 -17.39 -4.63 40.77
N ILE A 10 -18.41 -3.83 41.06
CA ILE A 10 -19.04 -3.77 42.40
C ILE A 10 -19.62 -5.13 42.81
N LYS A 11 -20.33 -5.81 41.89
CA LYS A 11 -20.90 -7.15 42.16
C LYS A 11 -19.82 -8.20 42.43
N GLU A 12 -18.69 -8.15 41.75
CA GLU A 12 -17.60 -9.10 41.97
C GLU A 12 -16.92 -8.84 43.32
N TYR A 13 -16.73 -7.58 43.70
CA TYR A 13 -16.22 -7.22 45.02
C TYR A 13 -17.20 -7.52 46.15
N GLU A 14 -18.51 -7.53 45.92
CA GLU A 14 -19.52 -7.94 46.89
C GLU A 14 -19.57 -9.48 47.05
N SER A 15 -19.12 -10.24 46.06
CA SER A 15 -19.17 -11.70 46.04
C SER A 15 -17.90 -12.41 46.54
N ASP A 16 -16.76 -11.73 46.57
CA ASP A 16 -15.51 -12.32 47.02
C ASP A 16 -15.10 -11.84 48.43
N GLU A 17 -14.66 -12.81 49.26
CA GLU A 17 -14.11 -12.66 50.60
C GLU A 17 -12.76 -11.88 50.64
N TYR A 18 -12.61 -10.85 49.81
CA TYR A 18 -11.36 -10.08 49.70
C TYR A 18 -11.24 -8.96 50.74
N PHE A 19 -12.23 -8.73 51.57
CA PHE A 19 -12.18 -7.75 52.62
C PHE A 19 -12.07 -8.46 53.97
N ASP A 20 -10.97 -8.27 54.68
CA ASP A 20 -10.82 -8.66 56.06
C ASP A 20 -11.93 -7.95 56.90
N ASP A 21 -12.60 -8.73 57.77
CA ASP A 21 -13.73 -8.27 58.61
C ASP A 21 -13.41 -7.12 59.59
N ASP A 22 -12.17 -6.65 59.62
CA ASP A 22 -11.70 -5.61 60.57
C ASP A 22 -11.85 -4.16 60.09
N ASP A 23 -12.33 -3.91 58.85
CA ASP A 23 -12.43 -2.54 58.28
C ASP A 23 -13.92 -2.10 58.17
N ASP A 24 -14.65 -2.12 59.27
CA ASP A 24 -16.09 -1.94 59.33
C ASP A 24 -16.62 -0.48 59.09
N GLU A 25 -15.74 0.53 58.81
CA GLU A 25 -16.18 1.90 58.70
C GLU A 25 -16.15 2.54 57.30
N LEU A 26 -15.57 1.88 56.28
CA LEU A 26 -15.51 2.43 54.95
C LEU A 26 -16.67 2.00 54.06
N THR A 27 -17.29 2.96 53.41
CA THR A 27 -18.31 2.65 52.37
C THR A 27 -17.69 1.92 51.20
N LEU A 28 -18.48 1.11 50.47
CA LEU A 28 -18.01 0.40 49.26
C LEU A 28 -17.32 1.33 48.27
N ALA A 29 -17.81 2.55 48.10
CA ALA A 29 -17.20 3.57 47.26
C ALA A 29 -15.81 4.01 47.74
N GLU A 30 -15.62 4.11 49.07
CA GLU A 30 -14.32 4.43 49.68
C GLU A 30 -13.35 3.26 49.58
N LYS A 31 -13.83 2.03 49.76
CA LYS A 31 -13.08 0.81 49.58
C LYS A 31 -12.58 0.69 48.12
N ILE A 32 -13.44 0.94 47.12
CA ILE A 32 -13.08 0.96 45.70
C ILE A 32 -12.04 2.06 45.43
N ASN A 33 -12.18 3.25 46.00
CA ASN A 33 -11.20 4.33 45.83
C ASN A 33 -9.86 4.07 46.54
N SER A 34 -9.85 3.21 47.55
CA SER A 34 -8.62 2.84 48.27
C SER A 34 -7.80 1.76 47.56
N VAL A 35 -8.40 1.02 46.63
CA VAL A 35 -7.72 0.00 45.83
C VAL A 35 -6.83 0.68 44.80
N ARG A 36 -5.53 0.69 45.06
CA ARG A 36 -4.54 1.21 44.11
C ARG A 36 -4.35 0.18 42.99
N GLY A 37 -4.48 0.64 41.71
CA GLY A 37 -4.12 -0.17 40.55
C GLY A 37 -5.26 -0.82 39.80
N ILE A 38 -6.52 -0.45 40.08
CA ILE A 38 -7.62 -0.80 39.19
C ILE A 38 -7.49 0.03 37.92
N TYR A 39 -7.32 -0.62 36.79
CA TYR A 39 -7.29 0.03 35.47
C TYR A 39 -8.09 -0.79 34.49
N TYR A 40 -8.77 -0.09 33.61
CA TYR A 40 -9.40 -0.72 32.46
C TYR A 40 -8.32 -1.16 31.46
N ASN A 41 -8.29 -2.45 31.17
CA ASN A 41 -7.37 -2.97 30.13
C ASN A 41 -7.94 -2.63 28.78
N HIS A 42 -7.52 -1.51 28.21
CA HIS A 42 -7.94 -1.11 26.87
C HIS A 42 -7.54 -2.17 25.84
N PRO A 43 -8.44 -2.49 24.88
CA PRO A 43 -8.16 -3.48 23.84
C PRO A 43 -6.98 -3.06 22.93
N PHE A 44 -6.66 -1.77 22.89
CA PHE A 44 -5.55 -1.22 22.15
C PHE A 44 -4.52 -0.58 23.08
N SER A 45 -3.25 -0.94 22.92
CA SER A 45 -2.14 -0.28 23.58
C SER A 45 -1.93 1.14 23.01
N LYS A 46 -1.19 1.97 23.74
CA LYS A 46 -0.84 3.33 23.29
C LYS A 46 -0.14 3.35 21.93
N SER A 47 0.74 2.38 21.67
CA SER A 47 1.45 2.26 20.38
C SER A 47 0.49 1.92 19.25
N GLU A 48 -0.40 0.96 19.43
CA GLU A 48 -1.38 0.57 18.41
C GLU A 48 -2.34 1.71 18.05
N VAL A 49 -2.81 2.47 19.05
CA VAL A 49 -3.62 3.68 18.79
C VAL A 49 -2.81 4.72 18.01
N THR A 50 -1.54 4.93 18.35
CA THR A 50 -0.66 5.85 17.62
C THR A 50 -0.45 5.40 16.18
N ASP A 51 -0.25 4.10 15.94
CA ASP A 51 -0.10 3.54 14.59
C ASP A 51 -1.35 3.72 13.76
N LEU A 52 -2.55 3.50 14.34
CA LEU A 52 -3.82 3.75 13.67
C LEU A 52 -3.99 5.22 13.28
N ILE A 53 -3.68 6.15 14.20
CA ILE A 53 -3.73 7.59 13.93
C ILE A 53 -2.76 7.97 12.81
N ASN A 54 -1.53 7.45 12.85
CA ASN A 54 -0.53 7.72 11.82
C ASN A 54 -0.97 7.14 10.45
N ALA A 55 -1.54 5.93 10.43
CA ALA A 55 -2.07 5.33 9.22
C ALA A 55 -3.18 6.19 8.60
N VAL A 56 -4.09 6.75 9.42
CA VAL A 56 -5.12 7.69 8.95
C VAL A 56 -4.49 8.97 8.39
N LYS A 57 -3.56 9.58 9.11
CA LYS A 57 -2.87 10.81 8.69
C LYS A 57 -2.12 10.63 7.37
N MET A 58 -1.49 9.47 7.18
CA MET A 58 -0.72 9.14 5.97
C MET A 58 -1.56 8.60 4.82
N SER A 59 -2.81 8.20 5.08
CA SER A 59 -3.67 7.61 4.07
C SER A 59 -4.02 8.61 2.97
N LYS A 60 -3.90 8.16 1.72
CA LYS A 60 -4.37 8.88 0.53
C LYS A 60 -5.79 8.51 0.11
N ALA A 61 -6.38 7.50 0.75
CA ALA A 61 -7.75 7.05 0.50
C ALA A 61 -8.79 7.83 1.33
N ILE A 62 -8.33 8.64 2.29
CA ILE A 62 -9.18 9.42 3.19
C ILE A 62 -9.01 10.89 2.82
N ASP A 63 -10.13 11.56 2.56
CA ASP A 63 -10.15 12.99 2.25
C ASP A 63 -9.53 13.80 3.40
N GLU A 64 -8.74 14.80 3.08
CA GLU A 64 -7.98 15.58 4.09
C GLU A 64 -8.90 16.27 5.11
N ASP A 65 -10.07 16.73 4.68
CA ASP A 65 -11.09 17.35 5.53
C ASP A 65 -11.74 16.37 6.52
N LYS A 66 -11.73 15.07 6.22
CA LYS A 66 -12.31 14.01 7.09
C LYS A 66 -11.30 13.38 8.06
N LYS A 67 -9.99 13.58 7.83
CA LYS A 67 -8.96 13.00 8.70
C LYS A 67 -9.03 13.50 10.14
N PRO A 68 -9.19 14.80 10.43
CA PRO A 68 -9.26 15.28 11.80
C PRO A 68 -10.39 14.64 12.60
N ASP A 69 -11.61 14.56 12.01
CA ASP A 69 -12.76 13.92 12.65
C ASP A 69 -12.51 12.44 12.94
N LEU A 70 -11.94 11.72 11.98
CA LEU A 70 -11.64 10.29 12.17
C LEU A 70 -10.56 10.07 13.23
N VAL A 71 -9.52 10.92 13.28
CA VAL A 71 -8.48 10.86 14.31
C VAL A 71 -9.07 11.12 15.69
N GLU A 72 -9.95 12.09 15.81
CA GLU A 72 -10.60 12.39 17.08
C GLU A 72 -11.49 11.23 17.57
N ARG A 73 -12.24 10.60 16.66
CA ARG A 73 -13.02 9.41 16.99
C ARG A 73 -12.14 8.23 17.43
N ILE A 74 -11.01 8.00 16.77
CA ILE A 74 -10.05 6.97 17.19
C ILE A 74 -9.55 7.24 18.61
N LYS A 75 -9.24 8.50 18.93
CA LYS A 75 -8.82 8.87 20.29
C LYS A 75 -9.93 8.64 21.31
N THR A 76 -11.14 9.05 20.99
CA THR A 76 -12.29 8.95 21.91
C THR A 76 -12.69 7.51 22.16
N GLU A 77 -12.72 6.67 21.13
CA GLU A 77 -13.30 5.33 21.22
C GLU A 77 -12.27 4.23 21.53
N LEU A 78 -11.03 4.41 21.09
CA LEU A 78 -10.01 3.36 21.19
C LEU A 78 -8.87 3.69 22.17
N ALA A 79 -8.67 4.95 22.50
CA ALA A 79 -7.58 5.34 23.37
C ALA A 79 -8.01 5.41 24.85
N SER A 80 -7.08 5.12 25.76
CA SER A 80 -7.31 5.33 27.18
C SER A 80 -7.41 6.83 27.52
N SER A 81 -8.04 7.18 28.63
CA SER A 81 -8.10 8.57 29.14
C SER A 81 -6.72 9.19 29.39
N HIS A 82 -5.69 8.37 29.50
CA HIS A 82 -4.30 8.79 29.69
C HIS A 82 -3.50 8.88 28.38
N TYR A 83 -4.14 8.64 27.23
CA TYR A 83 -3.48 8.75 25.94
C TYR A 83 -3.05 10.18 25.68
N LYS A 84 -1.78 10.35 25.43
CA LYS A 84 -1.21 11.63 24.97
C LYS A 84 -0.59 11.39 23.60
N GLU A 85 -1.11 12.09 22.59
CA GLU A 85 -0.53 12.07 21.26
C GLU A 85 0.87 12.69 21.28
N TYR A 86 1.78 12.09 20.53
CA TYR A 86 3.07 12.72 20.29
C TYR A 86 2.88 13.95 19.41
N THR A 87 3.43 15.07 19.83
CA THR A 87 3.32 16.37 19.11
C THR A 87 4.22 16.45 17.88
N CYS A 88 4.71 15.32 17.36
CA CYS A 88 5.46 15.30 16.11
C CYS A 88 4.50 15.42 14.93
N PRO A 89 4.51 16.51 14.17
CA PRO A 89 3.67 16.65 13.00
C PRO A 89 4.15 15.68 11.91
N ILE A 90 3.23 14.83 11.43
CA ILE A 90 3.45 14.02 10.24
C ILE A 90 2.80 14.78 9.09
N TYR A 91 3.63 15.20 8.14
CA TYR A 91 3.16 15.87 6.92
C TYR A 91 3.05 14.87 5.78
N ASN A 92 1.88 14.81 5.16
CA ASN A 92 1.74 14.19 3.86
C ASN A 92 2.06 15.26 2.80
N THR A 93 3.18 15.11 2.11
CA THR A 93 3.67 16.12 1.15
C THR A 93 3.00 16.03 -0.23
N GLU A 94 2.16 15.04 -0.45
CA GLU A 94 1.50 14.87 -1.74
C GLU A 94 0.04 15.28 -1.65
N ASN A 95 -0.31 16.40 -2.29
CA ASN A 95 -1.68 16.74 -2.62
C ASN A 95 -2.22 15.71 -3.61
N THR A 96 -2.87 14.68 -3.11
CA THR A 96 -3.67 13.78 -3.94
C THR A 96 -5.11 14.26 -3.89
N ASP A 97 -5.66 14.56 -5.06
CA ASP A 97 -7.09 14.68 -5.22
C ASP A 97 -7.71 13.30 -4.94
N SER A 98 -8.14 13.12 -3.69
CA SER A 98 -8.74 11.86 -3.23
C SER A 98 -10.21 11.76 -3.59
N GLN A 99 -10.75 12.80 -4.24
CA GLN A 99 -12.14 12.86 -4.63
C GLN A 99 -12.49 11.67 -5.55
N GLY A 100 -13.35 10.80 -5.06
CA GLY A 100 -13.77 9.59 -5.75
C GLY A 100 -12.86 8.37 -5.55
N LEU A 101 -11.65 8.49 -5.01
CA LEU A 101 -10.75 7.34 -4.80
C LEU A 101 -11.37 6.31 -3.85
N ARG A 102 -12.00 6.76 -2.76
CA ARG A 102 -12.66 5.88 -1.79
C ARG A 102 -13.82 5.11 -2.43
N GLU A 103 -14.63 5.79 -3.24
CA GLU A 103 -15.75 5.16 -3.95
C GLU A 103 -15.25 4.15 -4.98
N ASN A 104 -14.18 4.49 -5.70
CA ASN A 104 -13.51 3.61 -6.63
C ASN A 104 -12.98 2.35 -5.93
N LEU A 105 -12.28 2.51 -4.80
CA LEU A 105 -11.78 1.40 -3.99
C LEU A 105 -12.92 0.48 -3.53
N ASN A 106 -13.99 1.05 -2.98
CA ASN A 106 -15.15 0.28 -2.51
C ASN A 106 -15.80 -0.53 -3.64
N THR A 107 -16.00 0.10 -4.82
CA THR A 107 -16.60 -0.57 -5.98
C THR A 107 -15.72 -1.72 -6.49
N ILE A 108 -14.40 -1.50 -6.55
CA ILE A 108 -13.45 -2.53 -6.98
C ILE A 108 -13.38 -3.67 -5.96
N GLN A 109 -13.35 -3.38 -4.65
CA GLN A 109 -13.36 -4.38 -3.58
C GLN A 109 -14.62 -5.23 -3.64
N GLN A 110 -15.78 -4.61 -3.84
CA GLN A 110 -17.05 -5.32 -4.02
C GLN A 110 -17.00 -6.25 -5.24
N ALA A 111 -16.47 -5.78 -6.36
CA ALA A 111 -16.33 -6.57 -7.58
C ALA A 111 -15.38 -7.76 -7.38
N ILE A 112 -14.26 -7.58 -6.67
CA ILE A 112 -13.32 -8.65 -6.33
C ILE A 112 -14.00 -9.69 -5.42
N GLY A 113 -14.64 -9.26 -4.34
CA GLY A 113 -15.33 -10.14 -3.39
C GLY A 113 -16.41 -10.98 -4.03
N ASN A 114 -17.17 -10.40 -4.95
CA ASN A 114 -18.23 -11.07 -5.70
C ASN A 114 -17.74 -11.78 -6.99
N ARG A 115 -16.43 -11.74 -7.28
CA ARG A 115 -15.83 -12.30 -8.51
C ARG A 115 -16.53 -11.79 -9.78
N GLN A 116 -16.70 -10.48 -9.88
CA GLN A 116 -17.40 -9.82 -10.99
C GLN A 116 -16.44 -8.96 -11.79
N GLN A 117 -16.78 -8.75 -13.07
CA GLN A 117 -16.09 -7.84 -13.95
C GLN A 117 -16.52 -6.39 -13.69
N ILE A 118 -15.61 -5.47 -13.98
CA ILE A 118 -15.90 -4.04 -13.98
C ILE A 118 -15.76 -3.44 -15.39
N ALA A 119 -16.45 -2.34 -15.57
CA ALA A 119 -16.30 -1.42 -16.69
C ALA A 119 -15.88 -0.06 -16.11
N PHE A 120 -14.92 0.60 -16.73
CA PHE A 120 -14.44 1.92 -16.30
C PHE A 120 -13.82 2.69 -17.45
N LYS A 121 -13.65 3.99 -17.25
CA LYS A 121 -12.82 4.85 -18.10
C LYS A 121 -11.50 5.12 -17.39
N PHE A 122 -10.41 5.06 -18.14
CA PHE A 122 -9.08 5.37 -17.63
C PHE A 122 -8.65 6.74 -18.13
N ASN A 123 -8.30 7.63 -17.21
CA ASN A 123 -7.94 9.01 -17.44
C ASN A 123 -6.43 9.20 -17.45
N TYR A 124 -5.99 10.32 -17.98
CA TYR A 124 -4.59 10.75 -17.92
C TYR A 124 -4.54 12.25 -17.63
N TYR A 125 -3.42 12.70 -17.11
CA TYR A 125 -3.20 14.14 -16.93
C TYR A 125 -2.66 14.76 -18.20
N THR A 126 -3.15 15.94 -18.52
CA THR A 126 -2.62 16.81 -19.58
C THR A 126 -2.37 18.20 -19.01
N THR A 127 -1.52 18.95 -19.67
CA THR A 127 -1.31 20.36 -19.38
C THR A 127 -2.29 21.20 -20.19
N GLU A 128 -2.95 22.14 -19.53
CA GLU A 128 -3.79 23.15 -20.14
C GLU A 128 -3.33 24.53 -19.68
N TYR A 129 -3.28 25.50 -20.57
CA TYR A 129 -2.92 26.85 -20.19
C TYR A 129 -4.14 27.56 -19.59
N ASP A 130 -4.07 27.91 -18.31
CA ASP A 130 -5.11 28.69 -17.64
C ASP A 130 -4.88 30.16 -17.87
N LEU A 131 -5.75 30.77 -18.69
CA LEU A 131 -5.69 32.21 -19.03
C LEU A 131 -5.87 33.12 -17.82
N LYS A 132 -6.61 32.67 -16.79
CA LYS A 132 -6.85 33.46 -15.58
C LYS A 132 -5.64 33.47 -14.66
N ALA A 133 -5.01 32.30 -14.50
CA ALA A 133 -3.83 32.14 -13.69
C ALA A 133 -2.53 32.42 -14.44
N SER A 134 -2.60 32.65 -15.77
CA SER A 134 -1.44 32.84 -16.64
C SER A 134 -0.36 31.79 -16.51
N GLN A 135 -0.75 30.53 -16.30
CA GLN A 135 0.17 29.40 -16.12
C GLN A 135 -0.40 28.10 -16.67
N TYR A 136 0.50 27.12 -16.93
CA TYR A 136 0.08 25.78 -17.26
C TYR A 136 -0.37 25.04 -15.99
N ILE A 137 -1.55 24.44 -16.05
CA ILE A 137 -2.11 23.61 -15.00
C ILE A 137 -2.27 22.18 -15.50
N LEU A 138 -2.10 21.21 -14.60
CA LEU A 138 -2.38 19.81 -14.87
C LEU A 138 -3.88 19.56 -14.64
N ARG A 139 -4.53 19.01 -15.65
CA ARG A 139 -5.93 18.57 -15.53
C ARG A 139 -6.07 17.11 -15.91
N PRO A 140 -6.89 16.34 -15.17
CA PRO A 140 -7.29 15.02 -15.62
C PRO A 140 -8.19 15.15 -16.85
N VAL A 141 -7.86 14.42 -17.88
CA VAL A 141 -8.69 14.35 -19.10
C VAL A 141 -9.47 13.06 -19.07
N LEU A 142 -10.79 13.20 -19.08
CA LEU A 142 -11.69 12.08 -19.31
C LEU A 142 -11.47 11.56 -20.74
N THR A 143 -10.98 10.35 -20.86
CA THR A 143 -10.83 9.74 -22.17
C THR A 143 -12.22 9.56 -22.79
N LYS A 144 -12.41 10.06 -24.01
CA LYS A 144 -13.61 9.77 -24.83
C LYS A 144 -13.62 8.31 -25.33
N ARG A 145 -12.73 7.46 -24.76
CA ARG A 145 -12.60 6.05 -25.16
C ARG A 145 -13.78 5.23 -24.65
N LYS A 146 -14.05 4.14 -25.35
CA LYS A 146 -14.99 3.13 -24.89
C LYS A 146 -14.59 2.59 -23.54
N ASP A 147 -15.53 2.14 -22.75
CA ASP A 147 -15.29 1.52 -21.47
C ASP A 147 -14.26 0.38 -21.60
N THR A 148 -13.37 0.32 -20.62
CA THR A 148 -12.41 -0.77 -20.48
C THR A 148 -13.04 -1.84 -19.59
N PHE A 149 -13.07 -3.10 -20.07
CA PHE A 149 -13.61 -4.23 -19.33
C PHE A 149 -12.46 -5.04 -18.73
N VAL A 150 -12.51 -5.23 -17.41
CA VAL A 150 -11.45 -5.94 -16.67
C VAL A 150 -12.09 -6.83 -15.61
N SER A 151 -11.48 -7.99 -15.40
CA SER A 151 -11.70 -8.85 -14.25
C SER A 151 -10.72 -8.47 -13.15
N PRO A 152 -11.11 -7.70 -12.11
CA PRO A 152 -10.24 -7.31 -11.04
C PRO A 152 -9.98 -8.49 -10.10
N HIS A 153 -8.75 -8.61 -9.57
CA HIS A 153 -8.38 -9.71 -8.69
C HIS A 153 -7.69 -9.24 -7.41
N PHE A 154 -6.86 -8.18 -7.47
CA PHE A 154 -6.15 -7.64 -6.34
C PHE A 154 -6.12 -6.11 -6.37
N ILE A 155 -6.04 -5.52 -5.17
CA ILE A 155 -5.64 -4.13 -4.98
C ILE A 155 -4.31 -4.15 -4.27
N VAL A 156 -3.35 -3.40 -4.78
CA VAL A 156 -2.03 -3.22 -4.17
C VAL A 156 -1.76 -1.76 -3.94
N ALA A 157 -1.05 -1.46 -2.85
CA ALA A 157 -0.57 -0.12 -2.55
C ALA A 157 0.94 -0.06 -2.78
N ASP A 158 1.40 0.88 -3.59
CA ASP A 158 2.82 1.13 -3.81
C ASP A 158 3.08 2.64 -3.84
N LYS A 159 4.11 3.09 -3.09
CA LYS A 159 4.50 4.50 -3.00
C LYS A 159 3.32 5.45 -2.77
N GLY A 160 2.42 5.06 -1.86
CA GLY A 160 1.23 5.82 -1.49
C GLY A 160 0.13 5.89 -2.54
N ARG A 161 0.17 5.06 -3.58
CA ARG A 161 -0.87 4.96 -4.61
C ARG A 161 -1.49 3.57 -4.61
N PHE A 162 -2.75 3.49 -5.01
CA PHE A 162 -3.46 2.24 -5.13
C PHE A 162 -3.56 1.81 -6.59
N TYR A 163 -3.29 0.53 -6.82
CA TYR A 163 -3.33 -0.09 -8.13
C TYR A 163 -4.25 -1.29 -8.12
N MET A 164 -5.06 -1.42 -9.13
CA MET A 164 -5.87 -2.60 -9.39
C MET A 164 -5.09 -3.53 -10.33
N LEU A 165 -4.91 -4.78 -9.89
CA LEU A 165 -4.40 -5.86 -10.71
C LEU A 165 -5.56 -6.71 -11.21
N GLY A 166 -5.57 -7.01 -12.50
CA GLY A 166 -6.63 -7.78 -13.09
C GLY A 166 -6.24 -8.40 -14.43
N CYS A 167 -7.24 -9.00 -15.08
CA CYS A 167 -7.12 -9.52 -16.43
C CYS A 167 -8.03 -8.78 -17.40
N PHE A 168 -7.50 -8.42 -18.54
CA PHE A 168 -8.34 -7.93 -19.64
C PHE A 168 -9.26 -9.01 -20.15
N GLU A 169 -10.48 -8.64 -20.44
CA GLU A 169 -11.37 -9.39 -21.29
C GLU A 169 -11.33 -8.74 -22.68
N SER A 170 -10.56 -9.30 -23.58
CA SER A 170 -10.48 -8.77 -24.94
C SER A 170 -10.31 -9.90 -25.92
N ASP A 171 -11.25 -10.01 -26.84
CA ASP A 171 -11.20 -10.90 -27.99
C ASP A 171 -10.35 -10.33 -29.14
N LYS A 172 -9.64 -9.22 -28.91
CA LYS A 172 -8.87 -8.55 -29.97
C LYS A 172 -7.52 -9.23 -30.24
N PRO A 173 -7.20 -9.54 -31.50
CA PRO A 173 -6.03 -10.33 -31.93
C PRO A 173 -4.67 -9.79 -31.48
N ARG A 174 -4.52 -8.49 -31.31
CA ARG A 174 -3.23 -7.87 -30.90
C ARG A 174 -2.77 -8.23 -29.47
N TYR A 175 -3.55 -9.03 -28.76
CA TYR A 175 -3.25 -9.54 -27.45
C TYR A 175 -3.28 -11.08 -27.39
N THR A 176 -3.18 -11.79 -28.52
CA THR A 176 -3.48 -13.23 -28.66
C THR A 176 -2.29 -14.16 -28.56
N GLU A 177 -1.10 -13.70 -28.23
CA GLU A 177 0.00 -14.63 -28.00
C GLU A 177 -0.10 -15.31 -26.63
N GLY A 178 -1.09 -16.17 -26.44
CA GLY A 178 -1.14 -17.22 -25.40
C GLY A 178 -1.00 -16.83 -23.94
N LYS A 179 -0.58 -15.61 -23.64
CA LYS A 179 -0.34 -15.08 -22.29
C LYS A 179 -1.46 -14.15 -21.91
N LYS A 180 -2.34 -14.61 -21.05
CA LYS A 180 -3.43 -13.79 -20.53
C LYS A 180 -2.86 -12.65 -19.69
N LYS A 181 -2.96 -11.60 -20.04
CA LYS A 181 -3.13 -10.19 -20.09
C LYS A 181 -3.36 -9.62 -18.71
N LEU A 182 -2.31 -9.76 -17.85
CA LEU A 182 -2.21 -8.97 -16.64
C LEU A 182 -2.37 -7.50 -17.03
N CYS A 183 -3.23 -6.79 -16.33
CA CYS A 183 -3.33 -5.35 -16.40
C CYS A 183 -3.15 -4.76 -15.01
N ILE A 184 -2.52 -3.61 -14.97
CA ILE A 184 -2.25 -2.85 -13.76
C ILE A 184 -2.77 -1.43 -14.02
N TYR A 185 -3.74 -0.99 -13.22
CA TYR A 185 -4.32 0.34 -13.34
C TYR A 185 -4.24 1.12 -12.05
N ARG A 186 -3.81 2.35 -12.12
CA ARG A 186 -3.89 3.30 -10.99
C ARG A 186 -5.35 3.64 -10.74
N ILE A 187 -5.82 3.41 -9.51
CA ILE A 187 -7.24 3.57 -9.16
C ILE A 187 -7.65 5.05 -9.14
N ASP A 188 -6.75 5.94 -8.77
CA ASP A 188 -6.98 7.39 -8.80
C ASP A 188 -7.18 7.98 -10.21
N LEU A 189 -6.77 7.24 -11.25
CA LEU A 189 -6.98 7.61 -12.65
C LEU A 189 -8.18 6.90 -13.30
N MET A 190 -8.95 6.13 -12.52
CA MET A 190 -10.15 5.47 -13.01
C MET A 190 -11.38 6.31 -12.70
N SER A 191 -12.33 6.36 -13.63
CA SER A 191 -13.63 7.01 -13.46
C SER A 191 -14.76 6.17 -14.04
N ASP A 192 -15.99 6.50 -13.66
CA ASP A 192 -17.20 5.80 -14.10
C ASP A 192 -17.14 4.28 -13.86
N ILE A 193 -16.55 3.85 -12.74
CA ILE A 193 -16.41 2.42 -12.42
C ILE A 193 -17.78 1.82 -12.13
N LYS A 194 -18.11 0.75 -12.85
CA LYS A 194 -19.39 0.03 -12.71
C LYS A 194 -19.13 -1.46 -12.74
N ILE A 195 -19.86 -2.21 -11.92
CA ILE A 195 -19.90 -3.68 -12.04
C ILE A 195 -20.61 -4.02 -13.33
N ARG A 196 -19.93 -4.79 -14.21
CA ARG A 196 -20.42 -5.11 -15.55
C ARG A 196 -21.61 -6.06 -15.50
N LYS A 197 -22.62 -5.76 -16.29
CA LYS A 197 -23.76 -6.64 -16.50
C LYS A 197 -23.77 -7.14 -17.94
N ILE A 198 -24.20 -8.41 -18.12
CA ILE A 198 -24.50 -9.02 -19.41
C ILE A 198 -25.98 -9.47 -19.36
N GLY A 199 -26.85 -8.75 -20.05
CA GLY A 199 -28.29 -8.91 -19.90
C GLY A 199 -28.74 -8.57 -18.47
N LYS A 200 -29.40 -9.51 -17.78
CA LYS A 200 -29.87 -9.34 -16.40
C LYS A 200 -28.85 -9.79 -15.34
N SER A 201 -27.78 -10.47 -15.72
CA SER A 201 -26.80 -11.06 -14.82
C SER A 201 -25.50 -10.24 -14.77
N PHE A 202 -24.75 -10.36 -13.68
CA PHE A 202 -23.41 -9.78 -13.59
C PHE A 202 -22.41 -10.65 -14.35
N ALA A 203 -21.48 -10.02 -15.06
CA ALA A 203 -20.41 -10.72 -15.76
C ALA A 203 -19.40 -11.28 -14.75
N ALA A 204 -19.15 -12.60 -14.83
CA ALA A 204 -18.20 -13.27 -13.96
C ALA A 204 -16.75 -12.86 -14.28
N ALA A 205 -15.92 -12.71 -13.25
CA ALA A 205 -14.49 -12.46 -13.39
C ALA A 205 -13.77 -13.70 -13.95
N THR A 206 -12.78 -13.47 -14.80
CA THR A 206 -11.97 -14.50 -15.45
C THR A 206 -10.48 -14.27 -15.24
N GLY A 207 -9.65 -15.28 -15.46
CA GLY A 207 -8.21 -15.13 -15.47
C GLY A 207 -7.53 -15.08 -14.10
N ALA A 208 -8.21 -15.48 -13.03
CA ALA A 208 -7.65 -15.49 -11.66
C ALA A 208 -6.29 -16.20 -11.58
N ASN A 209 -6.14 -17.37 -12.17
CA ASN A 209 -4.89 -18.13 -12.16
C ASN A 209 -3.71 -17.37 -12.79
N ASN A 210 -3.96 -16.49 -13.76
CA ASN A 210 -2.89 -15.75 -14.40
C ASN A 210 -2.37 -14.63 -13.48
N VAL A 211 -3.30 -13.95 -12.78
CA VAL A 211 -2.91 -12.91 -11.81
C VAL A 211 -2.26 -13.57 -10.60
N ASN A 212 -2.80 -14.68 -10.09
CA ASN A 212 -2.20 -15.45 -9.00
C ASN A 212 -0.78 -15.92 -9.35
N ASN A 213 -0.56 -16.40 -10.58
CA ASN A 213 0.78 -16.80 -11.03
C ASN A 213 1.73 -15.61 -11.15
N ALA A 214 1.24 -14.44 -11.57
CA ALA A 214 2.05 -13.22 -11.63
C ALA A 214 2.44 -12.74 -10.22
N VAL A 215 1.51 -12.80 -9.27
CA VAL A 215 1.75 -12.47 -7.85
C VAL A 215 2.50 -13.60 -7.11
N GLN A 216 2.70 -14.77 -7.76
CA GLN A 216 3.44 -15.92 -7.22
C GLN A 216 3.03 -16.34 -5.80
N GLY A 217 1.75 -16.59 -5.60
CA GLY A 217 1.24 -17.22 -4.38
C GLY A 217 1.40 -16.37 -3.11
N ASN A 218 1.14 -15.07 -3.19
CA ASN A 218 1.17 -14.07 -2.11
C ASN A 218 2.52 -13.40 -1.83
N SER A 219 3.54 -13.59 -2.66
CA SER A 219 4.76 -12.80 -2.54
C SER A 219 4.60 -11.45 -3.26
N TYR A 220 3.95 -10.51 -2.58
CA TYR A 220 3.81 -9.13 -3.06
C TYR A 220 5.18 -8.47 -3.32
N GLU A 221 6.17 -8.74 -2.49
CA GLU A 221 7.53 -8.24 -2.67
C GLU A 221 8.12 -8.68 -4.01
N ARG A 222 8.03 -9.96 -4.34
CA ARG A 222 8.51 -10.47 -5.63
C ARG A 222 7.72 -9.90 -6.80
N PHE A 223 6.42 -9.70 -6.64
CA PHE A 223 5.61 -9.02 -7.65
C PHE A 223 6.10 -7.57 -7.86
N LYS A 224 6.32 -6.81 -6.79
CA LYS A 224 6.83 -5.44 -6.82
C LYS A 224 8.19 -5.38 -7.53
N ASN A 225 9.12 -6.27 -7.19
CA ASN A 225 10.45 -6.34 -7.79
C ASN A 225 10.38 -6.68 -9.28
N ASN A 226 9.54 -7.62 -9.66
CA ASN A 226 9.31 -8.02 -11.05
C ASN A 226 8.63 -6.92 -11.88
N HIS A 227 7.79 -6.10 -11.27
CA HIS A 227 6.99 -5.06 -11.92
C HIS A 227 7.35 -3.66 -11.38
N LEU A 228 8.64 -3.33 -11.41
CA LEU A 228 9.16 -2.07 -10.91
C LEU A 228 8.38 -0.87 -11.46
N GLY A 229 7.94 0.02 -10.56
CA GLY A 229 7.04 1.14 -10.92
C GLY A 229 5.67 0.70 -11.43
N MET A 230 5.21 -0.51 -11.04
CA MET A 230 3.94 -1.11 -11.51
C MET A 230 3.86 -1.24 -13.04
N SER A 231 4.99 -1.46 -13.69
CA SER A 231 5.05 -1.75 -15.12
C SER A 231 4.50 -3.14 -15.43
N TYR A 232 3.77 -3.26 -16.53
CA TYR A 232 3.02 -4.49 -16.88
C TYR A 232 3.67 -5.37 -17.93
N ASP A 233 4.88 -5.03 -18.38
CA ASP A 233 5.66 -5.84 -19.32
C ASP A 233 6.22 -7.12 -18.65
N THR A 234 6.65 -8.07 -19.47
CA THR A 234 7.14 -9.36 -18.98
C THR A 234 8.51 -9.19 -18.29
N PRO A 235 8.63 -9.56 -17.00
CA PRO A 235 9.91 -9.46 -16.30
C PRO A 235 10.99 -10.33 -16.94
N SER A 236 12.19 -9.78 -17.08
CA SER A 236 13.37 -10.47 -17.54
C SER A 236 14.57 -10.20 -16.62
N THR A 237 15.62 -10.97 -16.77
CA THR A 237 16.88 -10.68 -16.08
C THR A 237 17.55 -9.49 -16.75
N VAL A 238 17.89 -8.50 -15.97
CA VAL A 238 18.59 -7.28 -16.40
C VAL A 238 19.90 -7.19 -15.65
N THR A 239 20.98 -6.90 -16.36
CA THR A 239 22.30 -6.69 -15.79
C THR A 239 22.56 -5.21 -15.64
N LEU A 240 22.84 -4.78 -14.42
CA LEU A 240 23.16 -3.40 -14.07
C LEU A 240 24.66 -3.28 -13.81
N LYS A 241 25.31 -2.29 -14.40
CA LYS A 241 26.67 -1.92 -14.04
C LYS A 241 26.63 -0.74 -13.07
N VAL A 242 26.85 -1.02 -11.81
CA VAL A 242 26.78 -0.03 -10.73
C VAL A 242 28.17 0.55 -10.48
N ARG A 243 28.29 1.85 -10.58
CA ARG A 243 29.54 2.56 -10.34
C ARG A 243 29.96 2.51 -8.89
N ASN A 244 31.21 2.21 -8.63
CA ASN A 244 31.82 2.33 -7.30
C ASN A 244 32.76 3.56 -7.25
N PRO A 245 32.27 4.72 -6.80
CA PRO A 245 33.05 5.96 -6.82
C PRO A 245 34.25 5.92 -5.86
N TYR A 246 34.18 5.10 -4.83
CA TYR A 246 35.22 5.05 -3.79
C TYR A 246 36.40 4.14 -4.17
N LYS A 247 36.26 3.31 -5.21
CA LYS A 247 37.28 2.34 -5.64
C LYS A 247 37.81 1.45 -4.50
N THR A 248 37.05 1.36 -3.41
CA THR A 248 37.33 0.52 -2.25
C THR A 248 36.59 -0.80 -2.40
N GLY A 249 36.97 -1.81 -1.62
CA GLY A 249 36.38 -3.14 -1.72
C GLY A 249 34.88 -3.27 -1.42
N THR A 250 34.24 -2.19 -0.94
CA THR A 250 32.80 -2.17 -0.62
C THR A 250 32.11 -1.06 -1.38
N ASN A 251 31.05 -1.40 -2.11
CA ASN A 251 30.18 -0.44 -2.78
C ASN A 251 28.90 -0.24 -1.97
N ASN A 252 28.32 0.96 -2.00
CA ASN A 252 27.04 1.25 -1.40
C ASN A 252 25.91 0.82 -2.35
N LEU A 253 25.31 -0.33 -2.08
CA LEU A 253 24.20 -0.89 -2.85
C LEU A 253 22.83 -0.68 -2.16
N THR A 254 22.71 0.22 -1.17
CA THR A 254 21.46 0.48 -0.45
C THR A 254 20.29 0.73 -1.39
N PHE A 255 20.47 1.52 -2.44
CA PHE A 255 19.43 1.84 -3.42
C PHE A 255 18.96 0.60 -4.24
N ILE A 256 19.85 -0.39 -4.44
CA ILE A 256 19.51 -1.68 -5.04
C ILE A 256 18.66 -2.48 -4.03
N HIS A 257 19.14 -2.57 -2.80
CA HIS A 257 18.45 -3.31 -1.73
C HIS A 257 17.05 -2.70 -1.44
N ASP A 258 16.92 -1.39 -1.36
CA ASP A 258 15.65 -0.69 -1.15
C ASP A 258 14.63 -0.96 -2.28
N SER A 259 15.12 -1.20 -3.48
CA SER A 259 14.28 -1.41 -4.66
C SER A 259 13.94 -2.87 -4.92
N PHE A 260 14.86 -3.80 -4.60
CA PHE A 260 14.75 -5.22 -4.95
C PHE A 260 14.82 -6.16 -3.74
N GLY A 261 14.97 -5.63 -2.51
CA GLY A 261 15.16 -6.44 -1.32
C GLY A 261 16.40 -7.33 -1.49
N GLU A 262 16.24 -8.63 -1.25
CA GLU A 262 17.29 -9.64 -1.45
C GLU A 262 17.25 -10.31 -2.83
N ASP A 263 16.31 -9.92 -3.71
CA ASP A 263 16.09 -10.54 -5.02
C ASP A 263 17.10 -10.02 -6.10
N TYR A 264 18.37 -9.89 -5.74
CA TYR A 264 19.44 -9.55 -6.69
C TYR A 264 20.65 -10.47 -6.50
N LYS A 265 21.51 -10.51 -7.53
CA LYS A 265 22.76 -11.28 -7.50
C LYS A 265 23.92 -10.39 -7.90
N ILE A 266 25.01 -10.44 -7.15
CA ILE A 266 26.26 -9.80 -7.54
C ILE A 266 27.04 -10.80 -8.39
N THR A 267 27.31 -10.41 -9.64
CA THR A 267 27.99 -11.28 -10.64
C THR A 267 29.28 -10.64 -11.17
N THR A 268 29.85 -9.68 -10.44
CA THR A 268 31.05 -8.91 -10.81
C THR A 268 32.22 -9.79 -11.22
N GLU A 269 32.53 -10.83 -10.45
CA GLU A 269 33.70 -11.69 -10.73
C GLU A 269 33.47 -12.55 -11.99
N ALA A 270 32.24 -13.05 -12.19
CA ALA A 270 31.89 -13.78 -13.41
C ALA A 270 32.01 -12.88 -14.64
N TYR A 271 31.49 -11.66 -14.54
CA TYR A 271 31.56 -10.65 -15.60
C TYR A 271 33.01 -10.28 -15.93
N LYS A 272 33.87 -10.04 -14.94
CA LYS A 272 35.30 -9.74 -15.16
C LYS A 272 36.01 -10.87 -15.90
N LYS A 273 35.73 -12.12 -15.51
CA LYS A 273 36.32 -13.31 -16.15
C LYS A 273 35.88 -13.44 -17.60
N GLU A 274 34.62 -13.27 -17.90
CA GLU A 274 34.04 -13.32 -19.23
C GLU A 274 34.64 -12.25 -20.16
N HIS A 275 34.74 -11.01 -19.65
CA HIS A 275 35.23 -9.85 -20.43
C HIS A 275 36.73 -9.64 -20.30
N LYS A 276 37.47 -10.58 -19.69
CA LYS A 276 38.94 -10.52 -19.53
C LYS A 276 39.42 -9.25 -18.83
N LEU A 277 38.65 -8.74 -17.88
CA LEU A 277 38.97 -7.52 -17.12
C LEU A 277 39.94 -7.84 -15.95
N PRO A 278 40.73 -6.84 -15.49
CA PRO A 278 41.60 -7.01 -14.33
C PRO A 278 40.82 -7.40 -13.07
N LYS A 279 41.33 -8.38 -12.31
CA LYS A 279 40.69 -8.81 -11.05
C LYS A 279 40.65 -7.68 -10.00
N ASN A 280 41.62 -6.81 -9.99
CA ASN A 280 41.74 -5.68 -9.09
C ASN A 280 40.94 -4.44 -9.50
N GLN A 281 40.17 -4.52 -10.58
CA GLN A 281 39.28 -3.44 -10.98
C GLN A 281 38.08 -3.39 -10.01
N THR A 282 37.95 -2.28 -9.29
CA THR A 282 36.96 -2.08 -8.23
C THR A 282 36.08 -0.85 -8.42
N ASP A 283 36.09 -0.24 -9.60
CA ASP A 283 35.32 0.96 -9.95
C ASP A 283 33.84 0.70 -10.27
N PHE A 284 33.45 -0.55 -10.31
CA PHE A 284 32.05 -0.96 -10.54
C PHE A 284 31.70 -2.29 -9.89
N GLU A 285 30.39 -2.51 -9.70
CA GLU A 285 29.77 -3.79 -9.39
C GLU A 285 28.79 -4.18 -10.50
N ILE A 286 28.70 -5.46 -10.80
CA ILE A 286 27.69 -6.00 -11.70
C ILE A 286 26.60 -6.69 -10.87
N VAL A 287 25.38 -6.21 -11.06
CA VAL A 287 24.21 -6.69 -10.34
C VAL A 287 23.18 -7.20 -11.33
N GLU A 288 22.73 -8.42 -11.16
CA GLU A 288 21.63 -8.98 -11.91
C GLU A 288 20.34 -8.92 -11.09
N VAL A 289 19.30 -8.38 -11.70
CA VAL A 289 17.95 -8.28 -11.13
C VAL A 289 16.93 -8.85 -12.11
N ARG A 290 15.88 -9.48 -11.62
CA ARG A 290 14.75 -9.87 -12.45
C ARG A 290 13.65 -8.85 -12.31
N THR A 291 13.37 -8.10 -13.37
CA THR A 291 12.39 -7.00 -13.32
C THR A 291 11.86 -6.65 -14.70
N SER A 292 10.89 -5.75 -14.74
CA SER A 292 10.35 -5.13 -15.95
C SER A 292 11.43 -4.34 -16.70
N PRO A 293 11.74 -4.67 -17.97
CA PRO A 293 12.66 -3.89 -18.78
C PRO A 293 12.26 -2.42 -18.94
N TYR A 294 10.96 -2.14 -19.03
CA TYR A 294 10.49 -0.77 -19.11
C TYR A 294 10.61 -0.03 -17.77
N GLY A 295 10.26 -0.71 -16.68
CA GLY A 295 10.33 -0.13 -15.33
C GLY A 295 11.76 0.19 -14.91
N ILE A 296 12.72 -0.70 -15.24
CA ILE A 296 14.11 -0.53 -14.85
C ILE A 296 14.78 0.66 -15.54
N VAL A 297 14.42 0.99 -16.78
CA VAL A 297 14.97 2.16 -17.49
C VAL A 297 14.61 3.44 -16.73
N ASN A 298 13.35 3.59 -16.36
CA ASN A 298 12.89 4.77 -15.60
C ASN A 298 13.55 4.84 -14.22
N TRP A 299 13.73 3.71 -13.57
CA TRP A 299 14.42 3.59 -12.30
C TRP A 299 15.92 3.95 -12.43
N ALA A 300 16.61 3.42 -13.42
CA ALA A 300 18.03 3.70 -13.66
C ALA A 300 18.29 5.20 -13.93
N LEU A 301 17.38 5.88 -14.62
CA LEU A 301 17.48 7.33 -14.83
C LEU A 301 17.45 8.13 -13.53
N GLN A 302 16.77 7.65 -12.47
CA GLN A 302 16.79 8.30 -11.14
C GLN A 302 18.16 8.16 -10.45
N TYR A 303 18.94 7.15 -10.83
CA TYR A 303 20.25 6.82 -10.28
C TYR A 303 21.36 6.90 -11.34
N SER A 304 21.20 7.78 -12.32
CA SER A 304 22.10 7.90 -13.48
C SER A 304 23.55 8.25 -13.13
N ASP A 305 23.79 8.72 -11.90
CA ASP A 305 25.12 8.94 -11.35
C ASP A 305 25.78 7.63 -10.84
N LYS A 306 24.99 6.57 -10.66
CA LYS A 306 25.41 5.30 -10.06
C LYS A 306 25.25 4.10 -11.00
N VAL A 307 24.35 4.16 -11.98
CA VAL A 307 24.01 3.05 -12.88
C VAL A 307 24.34 3.39 -14.33
#